data_09386f2ff09e252d9e2c779a887aabd0
#
_entry.id   09386f2ff09e252d9e2c779a887aabd0
#
_cell.length_a   1.000
_cell.length_b   1.000
_cell.length_c   1.000
_cell.angle_alpha   90.00
_cell.angle_beta   90.00
_cell.angle_gamma   90.00
#
_symmetry.space_group_name_H-M   'P 1'
#
loop_
_entity.id
_entity.type
_entity.pdbx_description
1 polymer ?
#
loop_
_entity_poly.entity_id
_entity_poly.type
_entity_poly.pdbx_seq_one_letter_code
_entity_poly.pdbx_strand_id
1 'polypeptide(L)'
;MGLIAGKMSSHLLRMLGRGSTLPGKIALQIDKDILQHLAQNYEIVVITGTNGKTLTTALTVGILQEAFGPIVTNPSGANMISGITTTFLNAKGSSGRPIAVLEIDEASLSRICDYITPTLFVITNIFRDQMDRYGEIYTTYRMILDGIKKAPQATVLMNGDSPLFHTLPLPNPVQYFGFETEKTAPQLAHYNTEGIVCPECHGILTYQLNTYANLGDYICESCGFHRPPLT
;
A
#
# COMPACT_ATOMS: atom_id res chain seq x y z
N MET A 1 -17.04 6.72 24.98
CA MET A 1 -16.11 6.17 25.99
C MET A 1 -14.78 5.74 25.38
N GLY A 2 -14.74 5.01 24.26
CA GLY A 2 -13.52 4.54 23.61
C GLY A 2 -12.51 5.65 23.28
N LEU A 3 -12.98 6.81 22.80
CA LEU A 3 -12.14 7.96 22.48
C LEU A 3 -11.40 8.52 23.71
N ILE A 4 -12.11 8.66 24.85
CA ILE A 4 -11.54 9.20 26.09
C ILE A 4 -10.51 8.23 26.64
N ALA A 5 -10.85 6.95 26.75
CA ALA A 5 -9.92 5.92 27.24
C ALA A 5 -8.69 5.79 26.35
N GLY A 6 -8.86 5.82 25.03
CA GLY A 6 -7.76 5.80 24.06
C GLY A 6 -6.83 7.01 24.18
N LYS A 7 -7.38 8.23 24.33
CA LYS A 7 -6.57 9.45 24.53
C LYS A 7 -5.83 9.47 25.87
N MET A 8 -6.49 9.04 26.94
CA MET A 8 -5.85 8.95 28.26
C MET A 8 -4.72 7.93 28.27
N SER A 9 -4.94 6.74 27.71
CA SER A 9 -3.90 5.72 27.61
C SER A 9 -2.75 6.17 26.70
N SER A 10 -3.02 6.87 25.60
CA SER A 10 -2.01 7.45 24.71
C SER A 10 -1.11 8.44 25.45
N HIS A 11 -1.70 9.34 26.25
CA HIS A 11 -0.93 10.33 27.02
C HIS A 11 -0.02 9.67 28.05
N LEU A 12 -0.54 8.71 28.81
CA LEU A 12 0.22 7.99 29.84
C LEU A 12 1.36 7.17 29.22
N LEU A 13 1.12 6.48 28.12
CA LEU A 13 2.11 5.62 27.47
C LEU A 13 3.19 6.41 26.72
N ARG A 14 2.89 7.62 26.22
CA ARG A 14 3.91 8.53 25.71
C ARG A 14 4.91 8.94 26.80
N MET A 15 4.44 9.19 28.01
CA MET A 15 5.31 9.50 29.15
C MET A 15 6.23 8.33 29.53
N LEU A 16 5.83 7.10 29.22
CA LEU A 16 6.60 5.87 29.52
C LEU A 16 7.48 5.41 28.32
N GLY A 17 7.55 6.19 27.23
CA GLY A 17 8.31 5.83 26.02
C GLY A 17 7.79 4.57 25.30
N ARG A 18 6.58 4.11 25.61
CA ARG A 18 5.94 2.91 25.05
C ARG A 18 4.61 3.31 24.41
N GLY A 19 4.31 2.81 23.20
CA GLY A 19 2.92 2.86 22.78
C GLY A 19 2.58 3.29 21.35
N SER A 20 3.19 2.66 20.35
CA SER A 20 2.71 2.84 18.95
C SER A 20 1.36 2.13 18.67
N THR A 21 0.98 1.10 19.44
CA THR A 21 -0.20 0.27 19.14
C THR A 21 -1.16 0.07 20.32
N LEU A 22 -0.69 0.15 21.56
CA LEU A 22 -1.49 -0.17 22.77
C LEU A 22 -2.71 0.77 22.97
N PRO A 23 -2.61 2.10 22.77
CA PRO A 23 -3.79 2.97 22.87
C PRO A 23 -4.91 2.59 21.92
N GLY A 24 -4.57 2.27 20.67
CA GLY A 24 -5.55 1.83 19.67
C GLY A 24 -6.17 0.47 20.03
N LYS A 25 -5.37 -0.45 20.58
CA LYS A 25 -5.88 -1.74 21.05
C LYS A 25 -6.93 -1.57 22.16
N ILE A 26 -6.65 -0.71 23.14
CA ILE A 26 -7.60 -0.39 24.23
C ILE A 26 -8.86 0.26 23.66
N ALA A 27 -8.70 1.25 22.78
CA ALA A 27 -9.84 1.94 22.18
C ALA A 27 -10.75 0.99 21.38
N LEU A 28 -10.18 0.08 20.58
CA LEU A 28 -10.92 -0.93 19.81
C LEU A 28 -11.61 -1.98 20.69
N GLN A 29 -11.10 -2.26 21.89
CA GLN A 29 -11.79 -3.14 22.83
C GLN A 29 -13.06 -2.51 23.43
N ILE A 30 -13.04 -1.18 23.59
CA ILE A 30 -14.17 -0.42 24.16
C ILE A 30 -15.20 -0.07 23.07
N ASP A 31 -14.71 0.26 21.89
CA ASP A 31 -15.52 0.69 20.75
C ASP A 31 -14.91 0.14 19.45
N LYS A 32 -15.57 -0.86 18.88
CA LYS A 32 -15.06 -1.56 17.69
C LYS A 32 -15.05 -0.67 16.45
N ASP A 33 -15.93 0.33 16.41
CA ASP A 33 -16.11 1.23 15.26
C ASP A 33 -15.33 2.55 15.43
N ILE A 34 -14.51 2.66 16.49
CA ILE A 34 -13.77 3.89 16.81
C ILE A 34 -12.89 4.36 15.65
N LEU A 35 -12.27 3.44 14.90
CA LEU A 35 -11.42 3.79 13.76
C LEU A 35 -12.24 4.44 12.64
N GLN A 36 -13.44 3.94 12.35
CA GLN A 36 -14.34 4.52 11.37
C GLN A 36 -14.73 5.96 11.74
N HIS A 37 -15.10 6.18 13.01
CA HIS A 37 -15.46 7.52 13.50
C HIS A 37 -14.29 8.50 13.44
N LEU A 38 -13.07 8.04 13.69
CA LEU A 38 -11.87 8.88 13.66
C LEU A 38 -11.42 9.22 12.25
N ALA A 39 -11.59 8.30 11.30
CA ALA A 39 -11.06 8.39 9.93
C ALA A 39 -12.02 9.06 8.93
N GLN A 40 -13.33 9.16 9.24
CA GLN A 40 -14.39 9.54 8.29
C GLN A 40 -14.20 10.88 7.58
N ASN A 41 -13.47 11.82 8.18
CA ASN A 41 -13.28 13.17 7.64
C ASN A 41 -11.92 13.35 6.92
N TYR A 42 -11.13 12.28 6.79
CA TYR A 42 -9.81 12.35 6.17
C TYR A 42 -9.85 11.97 4.69
N GLU A 43 -9.00 12.62 3.90
CA GLU A 43 -8.53 12.05 2.64
C GLU A 43 -7.41 11.06 2.94
N ILE A 44 -7.60 9.82 2.55
CA ILE A 44 -6.71 8.74 2.98
C ILE A 44 -5.97 8.18 1.78
N VAL A 45 -4.63 8.30 1.82
CA VAL A 45 -3.70 7.62 0.93
C VAL A 45 -3.17 6.39 1.65
N VAL A 46 -3.31 5.23 1.05
CA VAL A 46 -2.77 3.97 1.56
C VAL A 46 -1.57 3.54 0.72
N ILE A 47 -0.46 3.23 1.38
CA ILE A 47 0.75 2.70 0.75
C ILE A 47 0.96 1.28 1.26
N THR A 48 1.03 0.32 0.34
CA THR A 48 1.22 -1.10 0.63
C THR A 48 2.12 -1.78 -0.40
N GLY A 49 2.51 -3.02 -0.16
CA GLY A 49 3.43 -3.79 -0.99
C GLY A 49 4.60 -4.37 -0.17
N THR A 50 5.39 -5.27 -0.71
CA THR A 50 6.41 -6.00 0.05
C THR A 50 7.56 -5.10 0.50
N ASN A 51 8.17 -4.36 -0.43
CA ASN A 51 9.33 -3.54 -0.16
C ASN A 51 9.07 -2.05 -0.43
N GLY A 52 9.80 -1.18 0.28
CA GLY A 52 9.79 0.27 0.06
C GLY A 52 8.60 1.02 0.66
N LYS A 53 7.65 0.38 1.33
CA LYS A 53 6.49 1.02 1.97
C LYS A 53 6.87 2.24 2.82
N THR A 54 7.77 2.04 3.77
CA THR A 54 8.19 3.09 4.73
C THR A 54 8.85 4.27 4.03
N LEU A 55 9.75 4.00 3.07
CA LEU A 55 10.42 5.06 2.32
C LEU A 55 9.42 5.82 1.44
N THR A 56 8.58 5.12 0.71
CA THR A 56 7.53 5.75 -0.13
C THR A 56 6.58 6.58 0.72
N THR A 57 6.17 6.07 1.89
CA THR A 57 5.34 6.82 2.84
C THR A 57 6.03 8.11 3.30
N ALA A 58 7.29 8.02 3.70
CA ALA A 58 8.06 9.18 4.16
C ALA A 58 8.22 10.25 3.07
N LEU A 59 8.53 9.86 1.84
CA LEU A 59 8.65 10.77 0.69
C LEU A 59 7.30 11.41 0.34
N THR A 60 6.22 10.62 0.30
CA THR A 60 4.87 11.12 0.04
C THR A 60 4.43 12.13 1.10
N VAL A 61 4.67 11.80 2.38
CA VAL A 61 4.38 12.72 3.49
C VAL A 61 5.17 14.01 3.35
N GLY A 62 6.47 13.95 3.05
CA GLY A 62 7.31 15.13 2.85
C GLY A 62 6.76 16.07 1.77
N ILE A 63 6.44 15.52 0.59
CA ILE A 63 5.90 16.29 -0.53
C ILE A 63 4.52 16.88 -0.18
N LEU A 64 3.61 16.09 0.35
CA LEU A 64 2.27 16.57 0.67
C LEU A 64 2.28 17.58 1.82
N GLN A 65 3.19 17.45 2.76
CA GLN A 65 3.31 18.39 3.89
C GLN A 65 3.73 19.79 3.46
N GLU A 66 4.56 19.91 2.43
CA GLU A 66 4.93 21.22 1.85
C GLU A 66 3.72 21.90 1.18
N ALA A 67 2.86 21.11 0.52
CA ALA A 67 1.73 21.64 -0.23
C ALA A 67 0.48 21.89 0.63
N PHE A 68 0.22 21.02 1.61
CA PHE A 68 -1.06 20.96 2.33
C PHE A 68 -0.93 21.16 3.85
N GLY A 69 0.29 21.32 4.39
CA GLY A 69 0.53 21.44 5.82
C GLY A 69 0.56 20.07 6.53
N PRO A 70 0.22 19.99 7.82
CA PRO A 70 0.42 18.78 8.62
C PRO A 70 -0.31 17.56 8.06
N ILE A 71 0.41 16.49 7.80
CA ILE A 71 -0.09 15.19 7.33
C ILE A 71 -0.12 14.20 8.49
N VAL A 72 -1.20 13.44 8.59
CA VAL A 72 -1.32 12.33 9.56
C VAL A 72 -0.69 11.09 8.96
N THR A 73 0.25 10.47 9.69
CA THR A 73 0.91 9.25 9.25
C THR A 73 1.24 8.35 10.44
N ASN A 74 1.22 7.03 10.22
CA ASN A 74 1.58 6.07 11.26
C ASN A 74 3.10 5.88 11.33
N PRO A 75 3.67 5.68 12.53
CA PRO A 75 5.07 5.31 12.69
C PRO A 75 5.39 3.99 12.00
N SER A 76 6.64 3.82 11.55
CA SER A 76 7.13 2.55 11.01
C SER A 76 6.82 1.38 11.95
N GLY A 77 6.35 0.28 11.39
CA GLY A 77 5.92 -0.92 12.14
C GLY A 77 4.55 -0.82 12.82
N ALA A 78 3.86 0.33 12.78
CA ALA A 78 2.49 0.48 13.30
C ALA A 78 1.43 0.33 12.18
N ASN A 79 1.62 -0.64 11.29
CA ASN A 79 0.89 -0.84 10.04
C ASN A 79 -0.31 -1.82 10.14
N MET A 80 -0.69 -2.18 11.37
CA MET A 80 -1.88 -2.99 11.68
C MET A 80 -2.99 -2.11 12.27
N ILE A 81 -4.21 -2.64 12.37
CA ILE A 81 -5.40 -1.89 12.79
C ILE A 81 -5.22 -1.11 14.10
N SER A 82 -4.57 -1.69 15.11
CA SER A 82 -4.33 -1.01 16.39
C SER A 82 -3.34 0.15 16.29
N GLY A 83 -2.33 0.03 15.41
CA GLY A 83 -1.39 1.10 15.11
C GLY A 83 -2.07 2.26 14.37
N ILE A 84 -2.83 1.95 13.34
CA ILE A 84 -3.62 2.93 12.57
C ILE A 84 -4.62 3.65 13.50
N THR A 85 -5.33 2.91 14.37
CA THR A 85 -6.24 3.52 15.34
C THR A 85 -5.49 4.46 16.30
N THR A 86 -4.32 4.05 16.79
CA THR A 86 -3.47 4.92 17.64
C THR A 86 -3.06 6.19 16.91
N THR A 87 -2.75 6.09 15.62
CA THR A 87 -2.38 7.23 14.76
C THR A 87 -3.51 8.26 14.74
N PHE A 88 -4.72 7.85 14.43
CA PHE A 88 -5.88 8.76 14.39
C PHE A 88 -6.27 9.29 15.79
N LEU A 89 -6.13 8.51 16.87
CA LEU A 89 -6.34 9.00 18.23
C LEU A 89 -5.38 10.14 18.59
N ASN A 90 -4.17 10.11 18.06
CA ASN A 90 -3.13 11.09 18.31
C ASN A 90 -3.12 12.25 17.32
N ALA A 91 -3.91 12.16 16.25
CA ALA A 91 -4.01 13.20 15.26
C ALA A 91 -4.55 14.50 15.90
N LYS A 92 -3.88 15.61 15.57
CA LYS A 92 -4.35 16.94 15.94
C LYS A 92 -5.41 17.38 14.96
N GLY A 93 -6.46 18.03 15.46
CA GLY A 93 -7.47 18.63 14.60
C GLY A 93 -6.81 19.62 13.62
N SER A 94 -7.24 19.59 12.37
CA SER A 94 -6.82 20.52 11.32
C SER A 94 -8.04 21.31 10.84
N SER A 95 -7.82 22.55 10.40
CA SER A 95 -8.83 23.32 9.70
C SER A 95 -8.91 22.83 8.25
N GLY A 96 -10.04 22.32 7.81
CA GLY A 96 -10.25 21.78 6.47
C GLY A 96 -10.35 20.28 6.44
N ARG A 97 -10.18 19.68 5.25
CA ARG A 97 -10.20 18.22 5.05
C ARG A 97 -8.78 17.68 5.23
N PRO A 98 -8.46 17.06 6.37
CA PRO A 98 -7.11 16.62 6.66
C PRO A 98 -6.71 15.41 5.79
N ILE A 99 -5.44 15.31 5.48
CA ILE A 99 -4.87 14.19 4.72
C ILE A 99 -4.18 13.22 5.67
N ALA A 100 -4.42 11.93 5.45
CA ALA A 100 -3.69 10.85 6.10
C ALA A 100 -2.95 10.01 5.05
N VAL A 101 -1.67 9.78 5.26
CA VAL A 101 -0.84 8.86 4.46
C VAL A 101 -0.46 7.70 5.35
N LEU A 102 -0.98 6.52 5.03
CA LEU A 102 -0.91 5.34 5.88
C LEU A 102 -0.10 4.24 5.22
N GLU A 103 0.95 3.79 5.90
CA GLU A 103 1.60 2.52 5.59
C GLU A 103 0.75 1.38 6.15
N ILE A 104 0.28 0.46 5.31
CA ILE A 104 -0.54 -0.67 5.74
C ILE A 104 0.09 -1.97 5.25
N ASP A 105 0.17 -2.93 6.15
CA ASP A 105 0.59 -4.30 5.86
C ASP A 105 -0.43 -5.01 4.95
N GLU A 106 0.02 -5.80 3.99
CA GLU A 106 -0.78 -6.43 2.96
C GLU A 106 -1.88 -7.33 3.54
N ALA A 107 -1.56 -8.09 4.57
CA ALA A 107 -2.50 -8.99 5.23
C ALA A 107 -3.54 -8.24 6.09
N SER A 108 -3.21 -7.01 6.50
CA SER A 108 -4.10 -6.16 7.31
C SER A 108 -5.01 -5.26 6.48
N LEU A 109 -4.68 -5.04 5.19
CA LEU A 109 -5.33 -4.06 4.33
C LEU A 109 -6.84 -4.27 4.24
N SER A 110 -7.26 -5.50 3.89
CA SER A 110 -8.69 -5.81 3.72
C SER A 110 -9.49 -5.53 5.00
N ARG A 111 -8.95 -5.90 6.16
CA ARG A 111 -9.60 -5.67 7.46
C ARG A 111 -9.64 -4.20 7.84
N ILE A 112 -8.60 -3.43 7.51
CA ILE A 112 -8.56 -2.00 7.82
C ILE A 112 -9.55 -1.24 6.93
N CYS A 113 -9.70 -1.64 5.66
CA CYS A 113 -10.68 -1.08 4.73
C CYS A 113 -12.15 -1.37 5.10
N ASP A 114 -12.43 -2.19 6.10
CA ASP A 114 -13.77 -2.27 6.70
C ASP A 114 -14.13 -1.02 7.53
N TYR A 115 -13.13 -0.26 7.96
CA TYR A 115 -13.28 0.90 8.86
C TYR A 115 -12.87 2.24 8.24
N ILE A 116 -12.06 2.21 7.18
CA ILE A 116 -11.62 3.44 6.50
C ILE A 116 -11.99 3.36 5.01
N THR A 117 -12.16 4.53 4.38
CA THR A 117 -12.42 4.62 2.94
C THR A 117 -11.27 5.39 2.29
N PRO A 118 -10.25 4.69 1.77
CA PRO A 118 -9.17 5.34 1.05
C PRO A 118 -9.65 6.05 -0.22
N THR A 119 -8.97 7.14 -0.59
CA THR A 119 -9.15 7.85 -1.86
C THR A 119 -8.10 7.46 -2.88
N LEU A 120 -6.92 7.01 -2.40
CA LEU A 120 -5.82 6.55 -3.23
C LEU A 120 -5.13 5.35 -2.57
N PHE A 121 -4.89 4.31 -3.37
CA PHE A 121 -3.96 3.23 -3.03
C PHE A 121 -2.70 3.35 -3.87
N VAL A 122 -1.55 3.20 -3.24
CA VAL A 122 -0.24 3.11 -3.90
C VAL A 122 0.35 1.73 -3.62
N ILE A 123 0.55 0.94 -4.66
CA ILE A 123 1.09 -0.42 -4.57
C ILE A 123 2.51 -0.40 -5.09
N THR A 124 3.49 -0.57 -4.21
CA THR A 124 4.90 -0.43 -4.55
C THR A 124 5.42 -1.61 -5.37
N ASN A 125 5.36 -2.78 -4.82
CA ASN A 125 5.78 -4.05 -5.43
C ASN A 125 5.29 -5.23 -4.60
N ILE A 126 5.32 -6.41 -5.20
CA ILE A 126 5.14 -7.68 -4.50
C ILE A 126 6.29 -8.59 -4.91
N PHE A 127 7.10 -8.99 -3.92
CA PHE A 127 8.18 -9.95 -4.08
C PHE A 127 7.98 -11.10 -3.10
N ARG A 128 8.60 -12.24 -3.42
CA ARG A 128 8.67 -13.36 -2.47
C ARG A 128 9.50 -12.93 -1.27
N ASP A 129 8.95 -13.02 -0.08
CA ASP A 129 9.71 -12.82 1.14
C ASP A 129 10.65 -14.02 1.34
N GLN A 130 11.81 -13.82 2.00
CA GLN A 130 12.88 -14.82 2.17
C GLN A 130 12.46 -16.05 2.99
N MET A 131 11.25 -16.07 3.51
CA MET A 131 10.69 -17.17 4.29
C MET A 131 9.67 -17.95 3.44
N ASP A 132 10.15 -19.03 2.83
CA ASP A 132 9.42 -20.03 2.04
C ASP A 132 7.93 -20.21 2.34
N ARG A 133 7.09 -19.44 1.67
CA ARG A 133 5.65 -19.68 1.64
C ARG A 133 5.20 -19.82 0.18
N TYR A 134 5.03 -21.06 -0.23
CA TYR A 134 4.56 -21.40 -1.58
C TYR A 134 3.24 -20.69 -1.92
N GLY A 135 3.17 -20.07 -3.08
CA GLY A 135 1.99 -19.35 -3.55
C GLY A 135 1.80 -17.95 -2.95
N GLU A 136 2.75 -17.47 -2.19
CA GLU A 136 2.64 -16.24 -1.39
C GLU A 136 2.38 -14.99 -2.23
N ILE A 137 3.03 -14.85 -3.39
CA ILE A 137 2.89 -13.65 -4.25
C ILE A 137 1.45 -13.46 -4.70
N TYR A 138 0.83 -14.49 -5.27
CA TYR A 138 -0.55 -14.41 -5.71
C TYR A 138 -1.54 -14.29 -4.55
N THR A 139 -1.22 -14.91 -3.41
CA THR A 139 -2.02 -14.79 -2.19
C THR A 139 -1.94 -13.36 -1.65
N THR A 140 -0.73 -12.80 -1.55
CA THR A 140 -0.51 -11.42 -1.13
C THR A 140 -1.20 -10.44 -2.08
N TYR A 141 -1.08 -10.65 -3.39
CA TYR A 141 -1.77 -9.83 -4.38
C TYR A 141 -3.29 -9.87 -4.21
N ARG A 142 -3.88 -11.05 -4.02
CA ARG A 142 -5.32 -11.19 -3.75
C ARG A 142 -5.75 -10.47 -2.47
N MET A 143 -4.98 -10.58 -1.38
CA MET A 143 -5.26 -9.85 -0.13
C MET A 143 -5.29 -8.34 -0.35
N ILE A 144 -4.35 -7.80 -1.14
CA ILE A 144 -4.33 -6.38 -1.52
C ILE A 144 -5.58 -6.03 -2.34
N LEU A 145 -5.90 -6.82 -3.37
CA LEU A 145 -7.09 -6.60 -4.21
C LEU A 145 -8.40 -6.65 -3.41
N ASP A 146 -8.49 -7.57 -2.44
CA ASP A 146 -9.68 -7.67 -1.58
C ASP A 146 -9.84 -6.44 -0.68
N GLY A 147 -8.75 -5.80 -0.29
CA GLY A 147 -8.78 -4.50 0.39
C GLY A 147 -9.22 -3.37 -0.55
N ILE A 148 -8.65 -3.30 -1.75
CA ILE A 148 -8.95 -2.27 -2.75
C ILE A 148 -10.42 -2.30 -3.17
N LYS A 149 -11.00 -3.47 -3.40
CA LYS A 149 -12.40 -3.66 -3.79
C LYS A 149 -13.40 -3.08 -2.79
N LYS A 150 -13.01 -2.89 -1.53
CA LYS A 150 -13.86 -2.26 -0.49
C LYS A 150 -13.99 -0.75 -0.65
N ALA A 151 -13.12 -0.12 -1.46
CA ALA A 151 -13.18 1.29 -1.80
C ALA A 151 -13.17 1.47 -3.34
N PRO A 152 -14.25 1.10 -4.06
CA PRO A 152 -14.26 1.04 -5.52
C PRO A 152 -14.13 2.40 -6.21
N GLN A 153 -14.32 3.50 -5.48
CA GLN A 153 -14.15 4.86 -6.00
C GLN A 153 -12.70 5.37 -5.85
N ALA A 154 -11.86 4.67 -5.10
CA ALA A 154 -10.47 5.05 -4.92
C ALA A 154 -9.68 4.84 -6.20
N THR A 155 -8.78 5.76 -6.51
CA THR A 155 -7.76 5.53 -7.55
C THR A 155 -6.72 4.53 -7.04
N VAL A 156 -6.24 3.66 -7.91
CA VAL A 156 -5.17 2.72 -7.60
C VAL A 156 -3.96 3.02 -8.46
N LEU A 157 -2.87 3.43 -7.83
CA LEU A 157 -1.58 3.67 -8.47
C LEU A 157 -0.69 2.44 -8.27
N MET A 158 -0.41 1.72 -9.34
CA MET A 158 0.37 0.48 -9.35
C MET A 158 1.70 0.64 -10.06
N ASN A 159 2.68 -0.18 -9.68
CA ASN A 159 3.94 -0.25 -10.39
C ASN A 159 3.74 -1.00 -11.73
N GLY A 160 3.71 -0.26 -12.83
CA GLY A 160 3.54 -0.80 -14.19
C GLY A 160 4.70 -1.68 -14.64
N ASP A 161 5.89 -1.53 -14.04
CA ASP A 161 7.05 -2.36 -14.32
C ASP A 161 6.89 -3.81 -13.82
N SER A 162 5.86 -4.09 -13.00
CA SER A 162 5.57 -5.44 -12.52
C SER A 162 4.57 -6.16 -13.43
N PRO A 163 4.93 -7.29 -14.05
CA PRO A 163 4.01 -8.08 -14.87
C PRO A 163 2.78 -8.60 -14.12
N LEU A 164 2.83 -8.63 -12.79
CA LEU A 164 1.76 -9.15 -11.96
C LEU A 164 0.54 -8.22 -11.87
N PHE A 165 0.77 -6.89 -11.86
CA PHE A 165 -0.24 -5.95 -11.36
C PHE A 165 -1.44 -5.68 -12.26
N HIS A 166 -1.40 -6.05 -13.53
CA HIS A 166 -2.57 -5.89 -14.40
C HIS A 166 -3.19 -7.21 -14.87
N THR A 167 -2.91 -8.30 -14.15
CA THR A 167 -3.44 -9.64 -14.46
C THR A 167 -4.87 -9.87 -13.96
N LEU A 168 -5.31 -9.08 -12.99
CA LEU A 168 -6.66 -9.24 -12.41
C LEU A 168 -7.44 -7.93 -12.51
N PRO A 169 -8.70 -7.97 -12.99
CA PRO A 169 -9.49 -6.76 -13.16
C PRO A 169 -9.87 -6.12 -11.81
N LEU A 170 -9.84 -4.80 -11.78
CA LEU A 170 -10.32 -3.99 -10.68
C LEU A 170 -11.47 -3.10 -11.15
N PRO A 171 -12.47 -2.85 -10.30
CA PRO A 171 -13.52 -1.88 -10.59
C PRO A 171 -13.03 -0.41 -10.47
N ASN A 172 -11.88 -0.21 -9.87
CA ASN A 172 -11.28 1.08 -9.58
C ASN A 172 -10.65 1.73 -10.81
N PRO A 173 -10.55 3.07 -10.89
CA PRO A 173 -9.61 3.74 -11.78
C PRO A 173 -8.18 3.31 -11.47
N VAL A 174 -7.44 2.80 -12.45
CA VAL A 174 -6.06 2.36 -12.29
C VAL A 174 -5.13 3.26 -13.07
N GLN A 175 -4.03 3.64 -12.43
CA GLN A 175 -2.91 4.37 -13.02
C GLN A 175 -1.62 3.60 -12.76
N TYR A 176 -0.61 3.79 -13.63
CA TYR A 176 0.65 3.06 -13.51
C TYR A 176 1.83 4.01 -13.46
N PHE A 177 2.71 3.79 -12.47
CA PHE A 177 4.04 4.41 -12.43
C PHE A 177 5.11 3.38 -12.79
N GLY A 178 6.26 3.84 -13.23
CA GLY A 178 7.40 2.98 -13.57
C GLY A 178 8.59 3.81 -13.99
N PHE A 179 9.66 3.14 -14.42
CA PHE A 179 10.84 3.82 -14.92
C PHE A 179 10.84 3.87 -16.45
N GLU A 180 11.08 5.07 -16.99
CA GLU A 180 11.39 5.26 -18.40
C GLU A 180 12.83 5.75 -18.54
N THR A 181 13.62 4.98 -19.28
CA THR A 181 14.98 5.35 -19.68
C THR A 181 15.18 4.97 -21.15
N GLU A 182 16.37 5.24 -21.68
CA GLU A 182 16.73 4.74 -23.01
C GLU A 182 16.60 3.21 -23.07
N LYS A 183 15.88 2.73 -24.09
CA LYS A 183 15.65 1.31 -24.30
C LYS A 183 16.96 0.62 -24.67
N THR A 184 17.23 -0.49 -24.03
CA THR A 184 18.37 -1.36 -24.37
C THR A 184 17.94 -2.41 -25.40
N ALA A 185 18.91 -3.18 -25.91
CA ALA A 185 18.60 -4.36 -26.70
C ALA A 185 17.73 -5.33 -25.88
N PRO A 186 16.72 -5.97 -26.48
CA PRO A 186 15.84 -6.90 -25.77
C PRO A 186 16.62 -8.00 -25.08
N GLN A 187 16.30 -8.25 -23.81
CA GLN A 187 16.92 -9.28 -22.99
C GLN A 187 15.86 -10.23 -22.46
N LEU A 188 16.16 -11.52 -22.49
CA LEU A 188 15.29 -12.51 -21.85
C LEU A 188 15.29 -12.32 -20.34
N ALA A 189 14.16 -12.60 -19.70
CA ALA A 189 14.04 -12.61 -18.25
C ALA A 189 15.07 -13.54 -17.62
N HIS A 190 15.68 -13.14 -16.50
CA HIS A 190 16.70 -13.95 -15.82
C HIS A 190 16.06 -15.14 -15.10
N TYR A 191 16.68 -16.33 -15.21
CA TYR A 191 16.16 -17.60 -14.68
C TYR A 191 15.90 -17.65 -13.16
N ASN A 192 16.47 -16.73 -12.39
CA ASN A 192 16.36 -16.73 -10.93
C ASN A 192 15.41 -15.66 -10.38
N THR A 193 14.58 -15.04 -11.23
CA THR A 193 13.67 -13.99 -10.82
C THR A 193 12.21 -14.40 -11.02
N GLU A 194 11.36 -13.96 -10.13
CA GLU A 194 9.90 -14.08 -10.31
C GLU A 194 9.45 -13.22 -11.48
N GLY A 195 8.41 -13.64 -12.21
CA GLY A 195 7.93 -12.91 -13.40
C GLY A 195 8.68 -13.21 -14.69
N ILE A 196 9.37 -14.35 -14.76
CA ILE A 196 9.98 -14.84 -16.01
C ILE A 196 8.90 -15.23 -17.03
N VAL A 197 7.77 -15.69 -16.54
CA VAL A 197 6.68 -16.28 -17.34
C VAL A 197 5.55 -15.28 -17.49
N CYS A 198 5.05 -15.14 -18.69
CA CYS A 198 3.85 -14.36 -18.96
C CYS A 198 2.67 -14.89 -18.14
N PRO A 199 1.98 -14.05 -17.37
CA PRO A 199 0.85 -14.49 -16.56
C PRO A 199 -0.36 -14.92 -17.40
N GLU A 200 -0.43 -14.53 -18.69
CA GLU A 200 -1.54 -14.85 -19.60
C GLU A 200 -1.33 -16.18 -20.33
N CYS A 201 -0.15 -16.39 -20.92
CA CYS A 201 0.08 -17.54 -21.80
C CYS A 201 1.23 -18.45 -21.36
N HIS A 202 1.91 -18.12 -20.26
CA HIS A 202 3.07 -18.83 -19.73
C HIS A 202 4.31 -18.85 -20.65
N GLY A 203 4.33 -18.04 -21.72
CA GLY A 203 5.53 -17.79 -22.51
C GLY A 203 6.59 -17.00 -21.73
N ILE A 204 7.83 -17.02 -22.17
CA ILE A 204 8.91 -16.26 -21.52
C ILE A 204 8.77 -14.78 -21.88
N LEU A 205 8.87 -13.90 -20.87
CA LEU A 205 8.88 -12.46 -21.07
C LEU A 205 10.24 -11.99 -21.57
N THR A 206 10.20 -11.00 -22.45
CA THR A 206 11.35 -10.25 -22.95
C THR A 206 11.31 -8.84 -22.36
N TYR A 207 12.45 -8.30 -21.96
CA TYR A 207 12.56 -6.97 -21.37
C TYR A 207 13.36 -6.04 -22.28
N GLN A 208 12.81 -4.87 -22.59
CA GLN A 208 13.52 -3.78 -23.24
C GLN A 208 14.26 -2.89 -22.25
N LEU A 209 13.84 -2.92 -21.01
CA LEU A 209 14.48 -2.32 -19.86
C LEU A 209 14.21 -3.20 -18.65
N ASN A 210 15.24 -3.69 -17.99
CA ASN A 210 15.12 -4.37 -16.70
C ASN A 210 15.76 -3.47 -15.63
N THR A 211 14.97 -3.00 -14.68
CA THR A 211 15.42 -2.07 -13.63
C THR A 211 15.86 -2.79 -12.37
N TYR A 212 15.10 -3.80 -11.95
CA TYR A 212 15.41 -4.60 -10.77
C TYR A 212 14.62 -5.92 -10.80
N ALA A 213 15.30 -7.04 -10.63
CA ALA A 213 14.69 -8.38 -10.64
C ALA A 213 13.82 -8.58 -11.90
N ASN A 214 12.50 -8.64 -11.74
CA ASN A 214 11.52 -8.79 -12.82
C ASN A 214 10.73 -7.50 -13.10
N LEU A 215 11.21 -6.36 -12.64
CA LEU A 215 10.58 -5.06 -12.90
C LEU A 215 11.21 -4.39 -14.11
N GLY A 216 10.38 -3.90 -15.01
CA GLY A 216 10.86 -3.18 -16.19
C GLY A 216 9.85 -3.07 -17.32
N ASP A 217 10.35 -2.69 -18.50
CA ASP A 217 9.57 -2.63 -19.75
C ASP A 217 9.58 -4.02 -20.40
N TYR A 218 8.52 -4.78 -20.15
CA TYR A 218 8.37 -6.18 -20.59
C TYR A 218 7.35 -6.33 -21.72
N ILE A 219 7.57 -7.37 -22.52
CA ILE A 219 6.65 -7.84 -23.53
C ILE A 219 6.68 -9.38 -23.62
N CYS A 220 5.54 -9.98 -23.87
CA CYS A 220 5.42 -11.38 -24.27
C CYS A 220 5.25 -11.46 -25.80
N GLU A 221 6.24 -11.98 -26.50
CA GLU A 221 6.17 -12.12 -27.96
C GLU A 221 5.14 -13.17 -28.40
N SER A 222 4.76 -14.09 -27.52
CA SER A 222 3.79 -15.15 -27.83
C SER A 222 2.34 -14.68 -27.85
N CYS A 223 1.93 -13.75 -26.95
CA CYS A 223 0.53 -13.32 -26.84
C CYS A 223 0.34 -11.80 -26.88
N GLY A 224 1.43 -11.01 -26.92
CA GLY A 224 1.36 -9.55 -26.96
C GLY A 224 1.13 -8.90 -25.59
N PHE A 225 1.10 -9.65 -24.49
CA PHE A 225 1.05 -9.08 -23.13
C PHE A 225 2.27 -8.19 -22.91
N HIS A 226 2.06 -6.98 -22.48
CA HIS A 226 3.13 -5.98 -22.34
C HIS A 226 2.88 -5.03 -21.17
N ARG A 227 3.91 -4.27 -20.80
CA ARG A 227 3.82 -3.23 -19.78
C ARG A 227 2.73 -2.23 -20.14
N PRO A 228 1.83 -1.88 -19.21
CA PRO A 228 0.82 -0.84 -19.43
C PRO A 228 1.50 0.53 -19.66
N PRO A 229 0.84 1.46 -20.35
CA PRO A 229 1.34 2.83 -20.47
C PRO A 229 1.42 3.48 -19.08
N LEU A 230 2.53 4.15 -18.83
CA LEU A 230 2.72 4.90 -17.58
C LEU A 230 1.94 6.22 -17.64
N THR A 231 1.49 6.70 -16.47
CA THR A 231 0.68 7.92 -16.32
C THR A 231 1.55 9.12 -16.04
#